data_9f45fe6883a9856144966d5e66fc9450
#
_entry.id   9f45fe6883a9856144966d5e66fc9450
#
_cell.length_a   1.000
_cell.length_b   1.000
_cell.length_c   1.000
_cell.angle_alpha   90.00
_cell.angle_beta   90.00
_cell.angle_gamma   90.00
#
_symmetry.space_group_name_H-M   'P 1'
#
loop_
_entity.id
_entity.type
_entity.pdbx_description
1 polymer ?
#
loop_
_entity_poly.entity_id
_entity_poly.type
_entity_poly.pdbx_seq_one_letter_code
_entity_poly.pdbx_strand_id
1 'polypeptide(L)'
;MRLNADLSRPATVDSAALAWVASPMAGVERRMLERDGDEVARATSLVRYAPGSAFSPHTHGAGEEFLVLEGVFSDETGDFPAGFYVRNPPGSRHTPASAPGTAILVKLRQMPPEETAAVRLDTRDPALWRDLGQGRQEAVLFEAPWERVVMLRLAPGHAGAAETWPRGVELFVVEGDVAIDGTTHRPGAWLRLPPDSRLTLASQEGALLYRKTGHLG
;
A
#
# COMPACT_ATOMS: atom_id res chain seq x y z
N MET A 1 12.49 10.60 -13.66
CA MET A 1 11.95 9.29 -14.13
C MET A 1 10.43 9.30 -14.05
N ARG A 2 9.73 8.75 -15.07
CA ARG A 2 8.27 8.61 -15.05
C ARG A 2 7.89 7.15 -15.33
N LEU A 3 7.24 6.52 -14.36
CA LEU A 3 6.77 5.13 -14.43
C LEU A 3 5.32 5.10 -13.96
N ASN A 4 4.39 4.65 -14.80
CA ASN A 4 2.96 4.63 -14.49
C ASN A 4 2.45 5.96 -13.89
N ALA A 5 3.03 7.10 -14.31
CA ALA A 5 2.81 8.41 -13.70
C ALA A 5 1.53 9.10 -14.18
N ASP A 6 0.91 8.61 -15.25
CA ASP A 6 -0.36 9.15 -15.76
C ASP A 6 -1.52 8.53 -14.97
N LEU A 7 -2.08 9.31 -14.05
CA LEU A 7 -3.16 8.86 -13.17
C LEU A 7 -4.51 8.70 -13.88
N SER A 8 -4.64 9.26 -15.09
CA SER A 8 -5.84 9.10 -15.92
C SER A 8 -5.89 7.75 -16.67
N ARG A 9 -4.82 6.96 -16.59
CA ARG A 9 -4.69 5.67 -17.26
C ARG A 9 -4.61 4.53 -16.24
N PRO A 10 -5.19 3.36 -16.55
CA PRO A 10 -5.01 2.18 -15.72
C PRO A 10 -3.55 1.73 -15.75
N ALA A 11 -3.07 1.20 -14.62
CA ALA A 11 -1.77 0.59 -14.50
C ALA A 11 -1.90 -0.73 -13.72
N THR A 12 -1.18 -1.75 -14.19
CA THR A 12 -1.12 -3.06 -13.52
C THR A 12 0.32 -3.53 -13.53
N VAL A 13 0.81 -3.96 -12.38
CA VAL A 13 2.17 -4.46 -12.20
C VAL A 13 2.14 -5.74 -11.37
N ASP A 14 2.71 -6.82 -11.88
CA ASP A 14 3.08 -7.98 -11.08
C ASP A 14 4.47 -7.72 -10.48
N SER A 15 4.50 -7.32 -9.22
CA SER A 15 5.76 -6.99 -8.57
C SER A 15 6.67 -8.20 -8.37
N ALA A 16 6.10 -9.43 -8.35
CA ALA A 16 6.91 -10.64 -8.21
C ALA A 16 7.79 -10.87 -9.45
N ALA A 17 7.34 -10.41 -10.62
CA ALA A 17 8.11 -10.47 -11.86
C ALA A 17 9.19 -9.39 -11.99
N LEU A 18 9.20 -8.37 -11.11
CA LEU A 18 10.21 -7.31 -11.14
C LEU A 18 11.47 -7.72 -10.39
N ALA A 19 12.63 -7.40 -10.96
CA ALA A 19 13.89 -7.48 -10.23
C ALA A 19 13.94 -6.43 -9.10
N TRP A 20 14.59 -6.79 -8.00
CA TRP A 20 14.96 -5.83 -6.98
C TRP A 20 16.09 -4.94 -7.48
N VAL A 21 15.93 -3.64 -7.36
CA VAL A 21 16.91 -2.64 -7.79
C VAL A 21 17.45 -1.92 -6.56
N ALA A 22 18.78 -1.85 -6.44
CA ALA A 22 19.42 -1.15 -5.34
C ALA A 22 18.96 0.33 -5.28
N SER A 23 18.67 0.78 -4.07
CA SER A 23 18.49 2.20 -3.77
C SER A 23 19.86 2.87 -3.63
N PRO A 24 19.96 4.21 -3.80
CA PRO A 24 21.17 4.94 -3.39
C PRO A 24 21.57 4.71 -1.92
N MET A 25 20.62 4.32 -1.08
CA MET A 25 20.85 4.00 0.32
C MET A 25 21.30 2.53 0.46
N ALA A 26 22.46 2.31 1.08
CA ALA A 26 23.00 0.97 1.26
C ALA A 26 22.06 0.07 2.08
N GLY A 27 21.93 -1.19 1.68
CA GLY A 27 21.05 -2.15 2.36
C GLY A 27 19.56 -1.98 2.02
N VAL A 28 19.21 -1.11 1.08
CA VAL A 28 17.85 -0.89 0.60
C VAL A 28 17.72 -1.28 -0.86
N GLU A 29 16.71 -2.06 -1.18
CA GLU A 29 16.31 -2.38 -2.54
C GLU A 29 14.84 -2.09 -2.76
N ARG A 30 14.46 -1.83 -3.99
CA ARG A 30 13.08 -1.48 -4.33
C ARG A 30 12.60 -2.11 -5.64
N ARG A 31 11.31 -2.37 -5.69
CA ARG A 31 10.54 -2.65 -6.89
C ARG A 31 9.58 -1.48 -7.08
N MET A 32 9.78 -0.69 -8.12
CA MET A 32 8.97 0.52 -8.36
C MET A 32 7.68 0.14 -9.09
N LEU A 33 6.54 0.52 -8.54
CA LEU A 33 5.21 0.29 -9.11
C LEU A 33 4.70 1.54 -9.84
N GLU A 34 4.91 2.71 -9.22
CA GLU A 34 4.59 4.03 -9.73
C GLU A 34 5.68 5.02 -9.32
N ARG A 35 6.03 5.96 -10.22
CA ARG A 35 6.96 7.03 -9.90
C ARG A 35 6.78 8.24 -10.81
N ASP A 36 6.71 9.43 -10.23
CA ASP A 36 6.79 10.71 -10.94
C ASP A 36 7.81 11.61 -10.23
N GLY A 37 8.96 11.81 -10.86
CA GLY A 37 10.12 12.53 -10.33
C GLY A 37 11.38 11.66 -10.25
N ASP A 38 12.48 12.29 -9.87
CA ASP A 38 13.78 11.63 -9.71
C ASP A 38 14.06 11.26 -8.24
N GLU A 39 14.98 11.91 -7.55
CA GLU A 39 15.26 11.64 -6.14
C GLU A 39 14.07 12.01 -5.24
N VAL A 40 13.44 13.14 -5.53
CA VAL A 40 12.22 13.60 -4.87
C VAL A 40 11.03 13.30 -5.76
N ALA A 41 10.31 12.24 -5.45
CA ALA A 41 9.24 11.74 -6.31
C ALA A 41 7.96 11.40 -5.54
N ARG A 42 6.80 11.61 -6.18
CA ARG A 42 5.60 10.88 -5.85
C ARG A 42 5.83 9.42 -6.27
N ALA A 43 5.69 8.48 -5.36
CA ALA A 43 6.03 7.09 -5.65
C ALA A 43 5.20 6.09 -4.86
N THR A 44 4.96 4.93 -5.49
CA THR A 44 4.50 3.70 -4.84
C THR A 44 5.51 2.60 -5.17
N SER A 45 6.02 1.92 -4.15
CA SER A 45 7.07 0.90 -4.32
C SER A 45 6.95 -0.20 -3.28
N LEU A 46 7.44 -1.38 -3.62
CA LEU A 46 7.90 -2.32 -2.60
C LEU A 46 9.34 -1.95 -2.26
N VAL A 47 9.65 -1.89 -0.99
CA VAL A 47 10.99 -1.60 -0.47
C VAL A 47 11.36 -2.68 0.53
N ARG A 48 12.57 -3.22 0.42
CA ARG A 48 13.12 -4.13 1.42
C ARG A 48 14.40 -3.58 2.02
N TYR A 49 14.52 -3.77 3.32
CA TYR A 49 15.72 -3.47 4.10
C TYR A 49 16.44 -4.75 4.46
N ALA A 50 17.75 -4.78 4.28
CA ALA A 50 18.58 -5.89 4.75
C ALA A 50 18.54 -5.99 6.27
N PRO A 51 18.73 -7.19 6.85
CA PRO A 51 18.91 -7.36 8.30
C PRO A 51 20.02 -6.47 8.85
N GLY A 52 19.79 -5.86 10.02
CA GLY A 52 20.74 -4.96 10.67
C GLY A 52 20.82 -3.55 10.06
N SER A 53 19.87 -3.20 9.17
CA SER A 53 19.82 -1.86 8.57
C SER A 53 19.46 -0.80 9.60
N ALA A 54 20.18 0.33 9.55
CA ALA A 54 19.88 1.54 10.28
C ALA A 54 20.20 2.75 9.40
N PHE A 55 19.32 3.74 9.40
CA PHE A 55 19.38 4.85 8.46
C PHE A 55 19.48 6.19 9.17
N SER A 56 19.89 7.22 8.43
CA SER A 56 19.91 8.58 8.95
C SER A 56 18.49 9.11 9.15
N PRO A 57 18.26 9.95 10.17
CA PRO A 57 17.00 10.65 10.35
C PRO A 57 16.66 11.45 9.11
N HIS A 58 15.39 11.35 8.66
CA HIS A 58 14.91 12.13 7.53
C HIS A 58 13.47 12.64 7.74
N THR A 59 13.09 13.64 6.93
CA THR A 59 11.80 14.31 7.03
C THR A 59 10.96 14.04 5.78
N HIS A 60 9.67 13.76 5.97
CA HIS A 60 8.71 13.50 4.91
C HIS A 60 8.08 14.81 4.43
N GLY A 61 8.58 15.38 3.32
CA GLY A 61 8.12 16.68 2.83
C GLY A 61 6.66 16.73 2.37
N ALA A 62 6.10 15.61 1.91
CA ALA A 62 4.69 15.47 1.52
C ALA A 62 4.11 14.13 1.98
N GLY A 63 4.54 13.69 3.17
CA GLY A 63 4.06 12.49 3.83
C GLY A 63 4.61 11.17 3.27
N GLU A 64 4.46 10.17 4.11
CA GLU A 64 4.76 8.77 3.83
C GLU A 64 3.68 7.90 4.45
N GLU A 65 3.24 6.87 3.77
CA GLU A 65 2.47 5.78 4.37
C GLU A 65 3.02 4.44 3.91
N PHE A 66 2.96 3.43 4.77
CA PHE A 66 3.39 2.09 4.40
C PHE A 66 2.63 1.00 5.16
N LEU A 67 2.56 -0.16 4.51
CA LEU A 67 2.13 -1.43 5.11
C LEU A 67 3.35 -2.33 5.22
N VAL A 68 3.64 -2.85 6.40
CA VAL A 68 4.70 -3.84 6.62
C VAL A 68 4.21 -5.19 6.14
N LEU A 69 4.89 -5.75 5.13
CA LEU A 69 4.54 -7.02 4.50
C LEU A 69 5.30 -8.19 5.14
N GLU A 70 6.57 -7.97 5.49
CA GLU A 70 7.45 -8.97 6.06
C GLU A 70 8.41 -8.34 7.07
N GLY A 71 8.87 -9.14 8.05
CA GLY A 71 9.86 -8.72 9.03
C GLY A 71 9.35 -7.68 10.02
N VAL A 72 10.24 -6.77 10.43
CA VAL A 72 9.94 -5.70 11.39
C VAL A 72 10.56 -4.40 10.93
N PHE A 73 9.75 -3.38 10.71
CA PHE A 73 10.20 -2.00 10.57
C PHE A 73 10.27 -1.37 11.96
N SER A 74 11.31 -0.62 12.25
CA SER A 74 11.50 0.05 13.54
C SER A 74 11.84 1.51 13.34
N ASP A 75 11.37 2.37 14.26
CA ASP A 75 11.82 3.75 14.41
C ASP A 75 11.79 4.14 15.90
N GLU A 76 12.06 5.41 16.23
CA GLU A 76 12.03 5.92 17.60
C GLU A 76 10.67 5.81 18.31
N THR A 77 9.59 5.52 17.56
CA THR A 77 8.24 5.38 18.12
C THR A 77 7.86 3.92 18.40
N GLY A 78 8.65 2.96 17.93
CA GLY A 78 8.45 1.55 18.23
C GLY A 78 8.83 0.59 17.11
N ASP A 79 8.45 -0.66 17.31
CA ASP A 79 8.62 -1.77 16.38
C ASP A 79 7.29 -2.09 15.69
N PHE A 80 7.31 -2.18 14.37
CA PHE A 80 6.16 -2.44 13.53
C PHE A 80 6.37 -3.74 12.74
N PRO A 81 5.93 -4.88 13.27
CA PRO A 81 6.02 -6.16 12.57
C PRO A 81 5.06 -6.24 11.36
N ALA A 82 5.22 -7.30 10.55
CA ALA A 82 4.32 -7.57 9.42
C ALA A 82 2.84 -7.45 9.83
N GLY A 83 2.05 -6.77 9.00
CA GLY A 83 0.66 -6.43 9.26
C GLY A 83 0.45 -5.02 9.86
N PHE A 84 1.51 -4.30 10.27
CA PHE A 84 1.34 -2.92 10.69
C PHE A 84 1.18 -1.96 9.51
N TYR A 85 0.20 -1.07 9.64
CA TYR A 85 0.04 0.12 8.79
C TYR A 85 0.51 1.35 9.54
N VAL A 86 1.35 2.13 8.88
CA VAL A 86 1.95 3.35 9.40
C VAL A 86 1.68 4.50 8.46
N ARG A 87 1.28 5.65 9.01
CA ARG A 87 1.10 6.90 8.28
C ARG A 87 1.84 8.02 8.98
N ASN A 88 2.71 8.66 8.25
CA ASN A 88 3.58 9.74 8.67
C ASN A 88 3.20 11.01 7.88
N PRO A 89 2.52 12.01 8.48
CA PRO A 89 2.05 13.20 7.77
C PRO A 89 3.21 14.06 7.26
N PRO A 90 2.93 15.03 6.35
CA PRO A 90 3.91 16.01 5.91
C PRO A 90 4.62 16.69 7.07
N GLY A 91 5.95 16.84 6.96
CA GLY A 91 6.78 17.43 8.02
C GLY A 91 7.15 16.48 9.17
N SER A 92 6.58 15.28 9.23
CA SER A 92 7.02 14.26 10.18
C SER A 92 8.45 13.81 9.91
N ARG A 93 9.10 13.27 10.95
CA ARG A 93 10.49 12.82 10.90
C ARG A 93 10.62 11.50 11.66
N HIS A 94 11.46 10.61 11.14
CA HIS A 94 11.87 9.39 11.84
C HIS A 94 13.27 8.92 11.44
N THR A 95 13.73 7.91 12.16
CA THR A 95 15.02 7.24 11.93
C THR A 95 14.74 5.75 11.70
N PRO A 96 14.56 5.31 10.45
CA PRO A 96 14.22 3.92 10.16
C PRO A 96 15.33 2.95 10.51
N ALA A 97 14.94 1.78 10.99
CA ALA A 97 15.84 0.65 11.23
C ALA A 97 15.09 -0.66 11.00
N SER A 98 15.84 -1.74 10.83
CA SER A 98 15.31 -3.09 10.85
C SER A 98 16.36 -4.09 11.29
N ALA A 99 16.19 -4.65 12.48
CA ALA A 99 17.11 -5.68 12.98
C ALA A 99 16.98 -7.01 12.21
N PRO A 100 15.78 -7.56 11.99
CA PRO A 100 15.60 -8.81 11.23
C PRO A 100 15.55 -8.62 9.71
N GLY A 101 15.52 -7.36 9.21
CA GLY A 101 15.10 -7.04 7.86
C GLY A 101 13.58 -6.84 7.76
N THR A 102 13.14 -6.13 6.73
CA THR A 102 11.72 -5.88 6.48
C THR A 102 11.43 -5.69 5.00
N ALA A 103 10.20 -5.98 4.58
CA ALA A 103 9.65 -5.57 3.29
C ALA A 103 8.35 -4.77 3.53
N ILE A 104 8.21 -3.64 2.85
CA ILE A 104 7.07 -2.74 2.98
C ILE A 104 6.49 -2.37 1.61
N LEU A 105 5.17 -2.19 1.55
CA LEU A 105 4.52 -1.42 0.50
C LEU A 105 4.50 0.03 0.96
N VAL A 106 5.23 0.91 0.28
CA VAL A 106 5.36 2.32 0.69
C VAL A 106 4.85 3.27 -0.39
N LYS A 107 4.19 4.32 0.07
CA LYS A 107 3.71 5.45 -0.75
C LYS A 107 4.33 6.73 -0.23
N LEU A 108 5.04 7.43 -1.11
CA LEU A 108 5.77 8.66 -0.79
C LEU A 108 5.14 9.85 -1.49
N ARG A 109 5.03 10.97 -0.76
CA ARG A 109 4.63 12.27 -1.27
C ARG A 109 3.24 12.26 -1.94
N GLN A 110 2.28 11.61 -1.27
CA GLN A 110 0.91 11.46 -1.77
C GLN A 110 -0.15 12.02 -0.81
N MET A 111 0.27 12.80 0.17
CA MET A 111 -0.61 13.44 1.13
C MET A 111 -0.74 14.94 0.84
N PRO A 112 -1.92 15.54 1.05
CA PRO A 112 -2.09 16.99 0.95
C PRO A 112 -1.29 17.70 2.07
N PRO A 113 -0.83 18.93 1.85
CA PRO A 113 0.00 19.66 2.83
C PRO A 113 -0.65 19.86 4.21
N GLU A 114 -1.98 19.91 4.24
CA GLU A 114 -2.79 20.10 5.46
C GLU A 114 -3.02 18.80 6.26
N GLU A 115 -2.60 17.65 5.75
CA GLU A 115 -2.72 16.39 6.47
C GLU A 115 -1.80 16.37 7.69
N THR A 116 -2.38 16.06 8.85
CA THR A 116 -1.66 16.04 10.13
C THR A 116 -1.79 14.73 10.91
N ALA A 117 -2.61 13.79 10.39
CA ALA A 117 -2.87 12.55 11.11
C ALA A 117 -1.68 11.58 11.02
N ALA A 118 -1.12 11.25 12.15
CA ALA A 118 -0.20 10.14 12.32
C ALA A 118 -0.99 8.88 12.71
N VAL A 119 -0.77 7.77 12.01
CA VAL A 119 -1.48 6.50 12.25
C VAL A 119 -0.48 5.38 12.49
N ARG A 120 -0.78 4.53 13.46
CA ARG A 120 -0.05 3.29 13.80
C ARG A 120 -1.10 2.23 14.13
N LEU A 121 -1.38 1.30 13.21
CA LEU A 121 -2.41 0.28 13.38
C LEU A 121 -1.85 -1.11 13.08
N ASP A 122 -2.10 -2.07 13.96
CA ASP A 122 -1.92 -3.49 13.67
C ASP A 122 -3.16 -4.00 12.94
N THR A 123 -3.04 -4.24 11.64
CA THR A 123 -4.17 -4.73 10.81
C THR A 123 -4.64 -6.14 11.20
N ARG A 124 -3.88 -6.84 12.06
CA ARG A 124 -4.25 -8.17 12.60
C ARG A 124 -5.18 -8.06 13.80
N ASP A 125 -5.32 -6.88 14.40
CA ASP A 125 -6.26 -6.67 15.51
C ASP A 125 -7.70 -6.93 15.02
N PRO A 126 -8.39 -7.95 15.56
CA PRO A 126 -9.75 -8.29 15.15
C PRO A 126 -10.76 -7.17 15.43
N ALA A 127 -10.46 -6.27 16.36
CA ALA A 127 -11.35 -5.15 16.72
C ALA A 127 -11.45 -4.11 15.57
N LEU A 128 -10.50 -4.07 14.63
CA LEU A 128 -10.54 -3.18 13.48
C LEU A 128 -11.47 -3.68 12.37
N TRP A 129 -11.80 -4.97 12.36
CA TRP A 129 -12.51 -5.60 11.26
C TRP A 129 -14.01 -5.54 11.45
N ARG A 130 -14.72 -5.09 10.41
CA ARG A 130 -16.16 -5.12 10.33
C ARG A 130 -16.63 -5.98 9.18
N ASP A 131 -17.71 -6.73 9.39
CA ASP A 131 -18.35 -7.51 8.35
C ASP A 131 -19.18 -6.58 7.44
N LEU A 132 -18.96 -6.69 6.14
CA LEU A 132 -19.73 -5.99 5.11
C LEU A 132 -20.80 -6.88 4.48
N GLY A 133 -20.92 -8.13 4.92
CA GLY A 133 -21.75 -9.15 4.29
C GLY A 133 -21.14 -9.72 3.01
N GLN A 134 -21.80 -10.79 2.50
CA GLN A 134 -21.38 -11.44 1.24
C GLN A 134 -19.94 -11.94 1.24
N GLY A 135 -19.41 -12.36 2.41
CA GLY A 135 -18.05 -12.84 2.53
C GLY A 135 -16.97 -11.75 2.42
N ARG A 136 -17.33 -10.50 2.74
CA ARG A 136 -16.38 -9.38 2.78
C ARG A 136 -16.24 -8.84 4.19
N GLN A 137 -15.01 -8.55 4.59
CA GLN A 137 -14.69 -7.81 5.80
C GLN A 137 -13.71 -6.70 5.48
N GLU A 138 -13.78 -5.58 6.18
CA GLU A 138 -12.79 -4.51 6.05
C GLU A 138 -12.30 -4.00 7.39
N ALA A 139 -11.04 -3.58 7.42
CA ALA A 139 -10.46 -2.78 8.49
C ALA A 139 -10.09 -1.41 7.92
N VAL A 140 -10.70 -0.34 8.45
CA VAL A 140 -10.40 1.03 8.03
C VAL A 140 -9.08 1.46 8.67
N LEU A 141 -8.11 1.81 7.83
CA LEU A 141 -6.78 2.24 8.26
C LEU A 141 -6.68 3.77 8.33
N PHE A 142 -7.33 4.44 7.39
CA PHE A 142 -7.43 5.90 7.33
C PHE A 142 -8.66 6.32 6.53
N GLU A 143 -9.31 7.41 6.95
CA GLU A 143 -10.43 7.99 6.23
C GLU A 143 -10.44 9.51 6.37
N ALA A 144 -10.52 10.21 5.24
CA ALA A 144 -10.64 11.65 5.11
C ALA A 144 -11.50 12.00 3.88
N PRO A 145 -11.95 13.24 3.70
CA PRO A 145 -12.77 13.61 2.54
C PRO A 145 -12.11 13.36 1.18
N TRP A 146 -10.80 13.28 1.14
CA TRP A 146 -10.01 13.10 -0.11
C TRP A 146 -9.54 11.68 -0.35
N GLU A 147 -9.52 10.81 0.66
CA GLU A 147 -9.10 9.42 0.46
C GLU A 147 -9.63 8.48 1.55
N ARG A 148 -9.68 7.21 1.23
CA ARG A 148 -9.96 6.13 2.18
C ARG A 148 -9.03 4.96 1.93
N VAL A 149 -8.38 4.50 3.00
CA VAL A 149 -7.45 3.38 3.00
C VAL A 149 -7.99 2.26 3.89
N VAL A 150 -8.06 1.05 3.35
CA VAL A 150 -8.57 -0.11 4.09
C VAL A 150 -7.75 -1.36 3.78
N MET A 151 -7.74 -2.31 4.73
CA MET A 151 -7.56 -3.72 4.39
C MET A 151 -8.92 -4.32 4.06
N LEU A 152 -9.00 -5.06 2.96
CA LEU A 152 -10.20 -5.76 2.52
C LEU A 152 -9.93 -7.25 2.49
N ARG A 153 -10.73 -8.03 3.21
CA ARG A 153 -10.70 -9.49 3.18
C ARG A 153 -11.88 -10.01 2.37
N LEU A 154 -11.59 -10.92 1.46
CA LEU A 154 -12.58 -11.69 0.70
C LEU A 154 -12.54 -13.13 1.16
N ALA A 155 -13.70 -13.69 1.47
CA ALA A 155 -13.81 -15.11 1.84
C ALA A 155 -13.61 -16.02 0.61
N PRO A 156 -13.23 -17.29 0.81
CA PRO A 156 -13.25 -18.27 -0.26
C PRO A 156 -14.61 -18.34 -0.95
N GLY A 157 -14.60 -18.39 -2.28
CA GLY A 157 -15.81 -18.41 -3.11
C GLY A 157 -16.52 -17.05 -3.25
N HIS A 158 -15.89 -15.95 -2.81
CA HIS A 158 -16.47 -14.62 -2.99
C HIS A 158 -16.66 -14.28 -4.48
N ALA A 159 -17.85 -13.80 -4.83
CA ALA A 159 -18.18 -13.27 -6.15
C ALA A 159 -18.93 -11.93 -5.96
N GLY A 160 -18.22 -10.84 -6.11
CA GLY A 160 -18.75 -9.48 -5.92
C GLY A 160 -19.52 -8.99 -7.15
N ALA A 161 -20.50 -8.11 -6.90
CA ALA A 161 -21.09 -7.30 -7.97
C ALA A 161 -20.08 -6.24 -8.46
N ALA A 162 -20.30 -5.73 -9.67
CA ALA A 162 -19.47 -4.64 -10.18
C ALA A 162 -19.69 -3.36 -9.36
N GLU A 163 -18.59 -2.80 -8.88
CA GLU A 163 -18.54 -1.55 -8.11
C GLU A 163 -17.93 -0.44 -8.97
N THR A 164 -18.46 0.78 -8.87
CA THR A 164 -17.92 1.96 -9.55
C THR A 164 -17.12 2.80 -8.54
N TRP A 165 -15.97 3.29 -8.98
CA TRP A 165 -15.05 4.08 -8.18
C TRP A 165 -14.91 5.49 -8.74
N PRO A 166 -15.78 6.44 -8.32
CA PRO A 166 -15.84 7.79 -8.92
C PRO A 166 -14.54 8.57 -8.85
N ARG A 167 -13.71 8.29 -7.85
CA ARG A 167 -12.41 8.95 -7.65
C ARG A 167 -11.23 7.97 -7.74
N GLY A 168 -11.43 6.89 -8.51
CA GLY A 168 -10.43 5.87 -8.74
C GLY A 168 -10.18 4.92 -7.55
N VAL A 169 -9.43 3.87 -7.84
CA VAL A 169 -9.09 2.83 -6.86
C VAL A 169 -7.67 2.30 -7.13
N GLU A 170 -6.97 2.04 -6.06
CA GLU A 170 -5.70 1.33 -6.05
C GLU A 170 -5.83 0.09 -5.18
N LEU A 171 -5.32 -1.03 -5.68
CA LEU A 171 -5.33 -2.33 -5.03
C LEU A 171 -3.92 -2.92 -4.98
N PHE A 172 -3.59 -3.57 -3.87
CA PHE A 172 -2.41 -4.43 -3.77
C PHE A 172 -2.83 -5.75 -3.13
N VAL A 173 -2.48 -6.86 -3.79
CA VAL A 173 -2.78 -8.21 -3.29
C VAL A 173 -1.72 -8.58 -2.26
N VAL A 174 -2.15 -8.71 -1.00
CA VAL A 174 -1.27 -9.08 0.13
C VAL A 174 -1.21 -10.59 0.26
N GLU A 175 -2.38 -11.26 0.25
CA GLU A 175 -2.50 -12.72 0.40
C GLU A 175 -3.60 -13.26 -0.50
N GLY A 176 -3.51 -14.55 -0.82
CA GLY A 176 -4.51 -15.27 -1.60
C GLY A 176 -4.54 -14.90 -3.07
N ASP A 177 -5.68 -15.04 -3.72
CA ASP A 177 -5.90 -14.69 -5.12
C ASP A 177 -7.14 -13.80 -5.28
N VAL A 178 -7.10 -12.89 -6.23
CA VAL A 178 -8.28 -12.10 -6.60
C VAL A 178 -8.42 -12.03 -8.12
N ALA A 179 -9.59 -12.35 -8.61
CA ALA A 179 -9.98 -12.08 -9.99
C ALA A 179 -10.59 -10.68 -10.08
N ILE A 180 -10.00 -9.82 -10.91
CA ILE A 180 -10.48 -8.49 -11.22
C ILE A 180 -10.92 -8.51 -12.68
N ASP A 181 -12.22 -8.33 -12.90
CA ASP A 181 -12.85 -8.46 -14.23
C ASP A 181 -12.45 -9.76 -14.96
N GLY A 182 -12.40 -10.85 -14.21
CA GLY A 182 -12.04 -12.19 -14.71
C GLY A 182 -10.55 -12.47 -14.86
N THR A 183 -9.68 -11.49 -14.66
CA THR A 183 -8.21 -11.68 -14.65
C THR A 183 -7.73 -11.96 -13.24
N THR A 184 -7.09 -13.12 -13.01
CA THR A 184 -6.58 -13.51 -11.70
C THR A 184 -5.26 -12.83 -11.37
N HIS A 185 -5.19 -12.21 -10.21
CA HIS A 185 -4.01 -11.56 -9.63
C HIS A 185 -3.60 -12.28 -8.34
N ARG A 186 -2.30 -12.42 -8.12
CA ARG A 186 -1.69 -13.11 -6.99
C ARG A 186 -0.97 -12.15 -6.05
N PRO A 187 -0.48 -12.58 -4.88
CA PRO A 187 0.26 -11.73 -3.96
C PRO A 187 1.41 -11.00 -4.66
N GLY A 188 1.51 -9.69 -4.38
CA GLY A 188 2.43 -8.79 -5.05
C GLY A 188 1.87 -8.08 -6.27
N ALA A 189 0.69 -8.45 -6.77
CA ALA A 189 0.05 -7.69 -7.85
C ALA A 189 -0.46 -6.34 -7.32
N TRP A 190 -0.11 -5.29 -8.06
CA TRP A 190 -0.57 -3.92 -7.83
C TRP A 190 -1.35 -3.42 -9.03
N LEU A 191 -2.48 -2.79 -8.76
CA LEU A 191 -3.35 -2.20 -9.77
C LEU A 191 -3.75 -0.79 -9.35
N ARG A 192 -3.81 0.12 -10.31
CA ARG A 192 -4.40 1.45 -10.15
C ARG A 192 -5.32 1.73 -11.32
N LEU A 193 -6.57 2.05 -11.00
CA LEU A 193 -7.60 2.35 -11.98
C LEU A 193 -8.07 3.80 -11.81
N PRO A 194 -8.21 4.56 -12.91
CA PRO A 194 -8.56 5.97 -12.87
C PRO A 194 -9.98 6.21 -12.35
N PRO A 195 -10.37 7.50 -12.11
CA PRO A 195 -11.74 7.86 -11.78
C PRO A 195 -12.77 7.24 -12.75
N ASP A 196 -13.96 6.98 -12.20
CA ASP A 196 -15.10 6.36 -12.88
C ASP A 196 -14.88 4.92 -13.37
N SER A 197 -13.78 4.29 -12.96
CA SER A 197 -13.57 2.87 -13.25
C SER A 197 -14.61 2.02 -12.56
N ARG A 198 -15.02 0.96 -13.27
CA ARG A 198 -15.93 -0.06 -12.77
C ARG A 198 -15.23 -1.41 -12.82
N LEU A 199 -15.28 -2.17 -11.74
CA LEU A 199 -14.66 -3.48 -11.65
C LEU A 199 -15.47 -4.45 -10.80
N THR A 200 -15.23 -5.74 -11.02
CA THR A 200 -15.71 -6.83 -10.17
C THR A 200 -14.54 -7.43 -9.42
N LEU A 201 -14.78 -7.83 -8.18
CA LEU A 201 -13.82 -8.61 -7.38
C LEU A 201 -14.40 -9.99 -7.11
N ALA A 202 -13.64 -11.02 -7.39
CA ALA A 202 -13.96 -12.40 -7.02
C ALA A 202 -12.71 -13.08 -6.48
N SER A 203 -12.89 -14.08 -5.60
CA SER A 203 -11.78 -14.89 -5.11
C SER A 203 -12.25 -16.31 -4.88
N GLN A 204 -11.47 -17.30 -5.32
CA GLN A 204 -11.80 -18.71 -5.12
C GLN A 204 -11.27 -19.23 -3.78
N GLU A 205 -10.05 -18.83 -3.42
CA GLU A 205 -9.36 -19.31 -2.22
C GLU A 205 -9.43 -18.33 -1.05
N GLY A 206 -9.95 -17.12 -1.30
CA GLY A 206 -9.92 -15.98 -0.39
C GLY A 206 -8.75 -15.05 -0.68
N ALA A 207 -8.87 -13.79 -0.29
CA ALA A 207 -7.85 -12.79 -0.51
C ALA A 207 -7.78 -11.77 0.63
N LEU A 208 -6.58 -11.22 0.84
CA LEU A 208 -6.35 -10.02 1.64
C LEU A 208 -5.77 -8.94 0.74
N LEU A 209 -6.44 -7.81 0.66
CA LEU A 209 -6.08 -6.68 -0.21
C LEU A 209 -5.83 -5.42 0.63
N TYR A 210 -4.78 -4.67 0.31
CA TYR A 210 -4.72 -3.24 0.61
C TYR A 210 -5.49 -2.51 -0.48
N ARG A 211 -6.41 -1.62 -0.10
CA ARG A 211 -7.21 -0.81 -1.02
C ARG A 211 -7.17 0.66 -0.62
N LYS A 212 -6.83 1.52 -1.57
CA LYS A 212 -6.89 2.97 -1.42
C LYS A 212 -7.82 3.56 -2.47
N THR A 213 -8.68 4.48 -2.07
CA THR A 213 -9.68 5.13 -2.94
C THR A 213 -9.74 6.62 -2.67
N GLY A 214 -10.24 7.39 -3.64
CA GLY A 214 -10.47 8.81 -3.47
C GLY A 214 -9.29 9.73 -3.79
N HIS A 215 -8.08 9.19 -3.91
CA HIS A 215 -6.82 9.92 -4.03
C HIS A 215 -6.37 10.20 -5.48
N LEU A 216 -7.18 9.82 -6.47
CA LEU A 216 -6.85 9.96 -7.90
C LEU A 216 -7.67 11.03 -8.62
N GLY A 217 -8.63 11.68 -7.94
CA GLY A 217 -9.50 12.68 -8.52
C GLY A 217 -9.68 13.94 -7.69
#